data_87671709f7fa9dbbba07f2c3270d47f2
#
_entry.id   87671709f7fa9dbbba07f2c3270d47f2
#
_cell.length_a   1.000
_cell.length_b   1.000
_cell.length_c   1.000
_cell.angle_alpha   90.00
_cell.angle_beta   90.00
_cell.angle_gamma   90.00
#
_symmetry.space_group_name_H-M   'P 1'
#
loop_
_entity.id
_entity.type
_entity.pdbx_description
1 polymer ?
#
loop_
_entity_poly.entity_id
_entity_poly.type
_entity_poly.pdbx_seq_one_letter_code
_entity_poly.pdbx_strand_id
1 'polypeptide(L)'
;MAAKTQEPPILLLIDLQHGLVEGRHEWGPRSTPDLVENVTHLLSTWRSKGWPILHVHHDDIDDPTNPISSNFPETVKPHEIAAPQGDEKVFVKHTGSAFMESKLPDTIKSYGHRKIVVIGMDGGQCVNSTTRQGADLGYDMVVVGDACASMCSLVVLFNLQRLSTLDPMEIRILFDVGHTLTLRTCRLWSAELEEP
;
A
#
# COMPACT_ATOMS: atom_id res chain seq x y z
N MET A 1 -14.08 -30.85 13.76
CA MET A 1 -14.33 -29.52 13.14
C MET A 1 -13.32 -29.35 12.02
N ALA A 2 -13.73 -29.29 10.77
CA ALA A 2 -12.82 -29.04 9.65
C ALA A 2 -12.26 -27.62 9.81
N ALA A 3 -10.94 -27.49 9.73
CA ALA A 3 -10.29 -26.18 9.71
C ALA A 3 -10.87 -25.39 8.54
N LYS A 4 -11.48 -24.21 8.78
CA LYS A 4 -11.86 -23.29 7.72
C LYS A 4 -10.55 -22.96 6.98
N THR A 5 -10.42 -23.43 5.75
CA THR A 5 -9.32 -22.99 4.87
C THR A 5 -9.46 -21.48 4.73
N GLN A 6 -8.48 -20.75 5.28
CA GLN A 6 -8.48 -19.30 5.19
C GLN A 6 -8.33 -18.93 3.72
N GLU A 7 -9.28 -18.16 3.19
CA GLU A 7 -9.23 -17.65 1.82
C GLU A 7 -7.93 -16.86 1.58
N PRO A 8 -7.29 -17.00 0.42
CA PRO A 8 -6.04 -16.28 0.14
C PRO A 8 -6.24 -14.77 0.22
N PRO A 9 -5.28 -14.01 0.78
CA PRO A 9 -5.38 -12.56 0.89
C PRO A 9 -5.27 -11.89 -0.49
N ILE A 10 -5.89 -10.73 -0.64
CA ILE A 10 -5.73 -9.86 -1.81
C ILE A 10 -4.48 -9.01 -1.62
N LEU A 11 -3.59 -8.93 -2.61
CA LEU A 11 -2.51 -7.93 -2.65
C LEU A 11 -3.03 -6.71 -3.39
N LEU A 12 -3.02 -5.56 -2.72
CA LEU A 12 -3.46 -4.27 -3.27
C LEU A 12 -2.25 -3.35 -3.40
N LEU A 13 -1.88 -3.07 -4.65
CA LEU A 13 -0.76 -2.19 -4.98
C LEU A 13 -1.29 -0.77 -5.19
N ILE A 14 -0.70 0.18 -4.49
CA ILE A 14 -1.09 1.59 -4.55
C ILE A 14 0.03 2.41 -5.21
N ASP A 15 -0.27 3.01 -6.35
CA ASP A 15 0.50 4.05 -7.02
C ASP A 15 2.00 3.71 -7.25
N LEU A 16 2.29 2.43 -7.52
CA LEU A 16 3.65 2.01 -7.90
C LEU A 16 3.94 2.38 -9.36
N GLN A 17 4.00 3.68 -9.62
CA GLN A 17 4.22 4.31 -10.92
C GLN A 17 5.62 4.91 -11.00
N HIS A 18 6.18 5.03 -12.21
CA HIS A 18 7.55 5.54 -12.43
C HIS A 18 7.81 6.85 -11.71
N GLY A 19 6.92 7.83 -11.84
CA GLY A 19 7.09 9.16 -11.25
C GLY A 19 7.18 9.17 -9.73
N LEU A 20 6.60 8.18 -9.05
CA LEU A 20 6.68 8.03 -7.60
C LEU A 20 7.82 7.12 -7.18
N VAL A 21 7.98 5.96 -7.83
CA VAL A 21 9.03 4.99 -7.45
C VAL A 21 10.41 5.56 -7.69
N GLU A 22 10.65 6.19 -8.84
CA GLU A 22 11.93 6.87 -9.14
C GLU A 22 12.04 8.21 -8.41
N GLY A 23 10.91 8.91 -8.25
CA GLY A 23 10.86 10.22 -7.63
C GLY A 23 11.56 11.31 -8.41
N ARG A 24 11.68 12.48 -7.78
CA ARG A 24 12.47 13.62 -8.28
C ARG A 24 13.64 13.87 -7.32
N HIS A 25 14.77 14.28 -7.84
CA HIS A 25 15.97 14.56 -7.02
C HIS A 25 15.68 15.54 -5.87
N GLU A 26 14.83 16.53 -6.11
CA GLU A 26 14.46 17.54 -5.12
C GLU A 26 13.57 16.99 -3.97
N TRP A 27 12.98 15.82 -4.13
CA TRP A 27 12.17 15.18 -3.08
C TRP A 27 13.01 14.43 -2.05
N GLY A 28 14.31 14.27 -2.34
CA GLY A 28 15.22 13.51 -1.49
C GLY A 28 15.00 11.99 -1.58
N PRO A 29 15.68 11.24 -0.70
CA PRO A 29 15.62 9.78 -0.74
C PRO A 29 14.26 9.26 -0.24
N ARG A 30 13.85 8.11 -0.76
CA ARG A 30 12.71 7.35 -0.23
C ARG A 30 12.95 6.93 1.22
N SER A 31 11.88 6.89 2.01
CA SER A 31 11.94 6.40 3.40
C SER A 31 12.29 4.92 3.51
N THR A 32 12.05 4.15 2.46
CA THR A 32 12.31 2.71 2.36
C THR A 32 13.23 2.44 1.17
N PRO A 33 14.56 2.35 1.38
CA PRO A 33 15.51 2.12 0.30
C PRO A 33 15.24 0.83 -0.48
N ASP A 34 14.84 -0.24 0.21
CA ASP A 34 14.66 -1.58 -0.34
C ASP A 34 13.24 -1.82 -0.91
N LEU A 35 12.46 -0.74 -1.15
CA LEU A 35 11.08 -0.82 -1.68
C LEU A 35 10.99 -1.72 -2.91
N VAL A 36 11.90 -1.54 -3.87
CA VAL A 36 11.89 -2.27 -5.16
C VAL A 36 12.06 -3.77 -4.93
N GLU A 37 13.00 -4.17 -4.08
CA GLU A 37 13.27 -5.56 -3.76
C GLU A 37 12.08 -6.20 -3.03
N ASN A 38 11.55 -5.52 -2.01
CA ASN A 38 10.44 -6.01 -1.19
C ASN A 38 9.14 -6.15 -2.00
N VAL A 39 8.82 -5.19 -2.85
CA VAL A 39 7.66 -5.26 -3.78
C VAL A 39 7.83 -6.43 -4.75
N THR A 40 9.02 -6.59 -5.33
CA THR A 40 9.31 -7.69 -6.27
C THR A 40 9.11 -9.05 -5.59
N HIS A 41 9.61 -9.21 -4.37
CA HIS A 41 9.48 -10.44 -3.59
C HIS A 41 8.00 -10.77 -3.29
N LEU A 42 7.23 -9.80 -2.81
CA LEU A 42 5.81 -9.98 -2.52
C LEU A 42 5.00 -10.35 -3.78
N LEU A 43 5.21 -9.63 -4.89
CA LEU A 43 4.53 -9.92 -6.15
C LEU A 43 4.86 -11.32 -6.67
N SER A 44 6.13 -11.72 -6.64
CA SER A 44 6.54 -13.06 -7.07
C SER A 44 5.87 -14.15 -6.21
N THR A 45 5.74 -13.91 -4.91
CA THR A 45 5.06 -14.82 -3.99
C THR A 45 3.57 -14.94 -4.31
N TRP A 46 2.84 -13.82 -4.50
CA TRP A 46 1.42 -13.85 -4.86
C TRP A 46 1.18 -14.51 -6.21
N ARG A 47 1.98 -14.16 -7.22
CA ARG A 47 1.92 -14.74 -8.58
C ARG A 47 2.17 -16.24 -8.57
N SER A 48 3.18 -16.71 -7.84
CA SER A 48 3.49 -18.15 -7.75
C SER A 48 2.37 -18.97 -7.11
N LYS A 49 1.55 -18.34 -6.25
CA LYS A 49 0.42 -18.96 -5.56
C LYS A 49 -0.92 -18.77 -6.30
N GLY A 50 -0.95 -17.99 -7.38
CA GLY A 50 -2.18 -17.63 -8.07
C GLY A 50 -3.16 -16.85 -7.18
N TRP A 51 -2.66 -16.07 -6.23
CA TRP A 51 -3.48 -15.26 -5.34
C TRP A 51 -3.90 -13.95 -6.00
N PRO A 52 -5.06 -13.36 -5.61
CA PRO A 52 -5.55 -12.13 -6.23
C PRO A 52 -4.59 -10.96 -6.05
N ILE A 53 -4.31 -10.25 -7.16
CA ILE A 53 -3.52 -9.03 -7.21
C ILE A 53 -4.35 -7.94 -7.88
N LEU A 54 -4.41 -6.76 -7.25
CA LEU A 54 -5.13 -5.61 -7.73
C LEU A 54 -4.18 -4.41 -7.77
N HIS A 55 -4.11 -3.74 -8.91
CA HIS A 55 -3.30 -2.54 -9.10
C HIS A 55 -4.19 -1.31 -9.07
N VAL A 56 -3.78 -0.29 -8.35
CA VAL A 56 -4.39 1.03 -8.35
C VAL A 56 -3.33 2.03 -8.76
N HIS A 57 -3.63 2.80 -9.81
CA HIS A 57 -2.77 3.88 -10.29
C HIS A 57 -3.47 5.21 -10.05
N HIS A 58 -2.71 6.23 -9.73
CA HIS A 58 -3.20 7.59 -9.61
C HIS A 58 -2.96 8.34 -10.93
N ASP A 59 -3.97 9.04 -11.40
CA ASP A 59 -3.83 10.07 -12.43
C ASP A 59 -4.23 11.41 -11.79
N ASP A 60 -3.24 12.26 -11.52
CA ASP A 60 -3.47 13.55 -10.89
C ASP A 60 -3.97 14.56 -11.94
N ILE A 61 -5.29 14.66 -12.03
CA ILE A 61 -5.96 15.56 -12.97
C ILE A 61 -6.04 17.01 -12.46
N ASP A 62 -5.88 17.21 -11.14
CA ASP A 62 -5.98 18.51 -10.50
C ASP A 62 -4.64 19.28 -10.56
N ASP A 63 -3.51 18.57 -10.56
CA ASP A 63 -2.18 19.15 -10.77
C ASP A 63 -1.54 18.61 -12.07
N PRO A 64 -1.68 19.34 -13.19
CA PRO A 64 -1.12 18.91 -14.46
C PRO A 64 0.41 18.95 -14.50
N THR A 65 1.09 19.43 -13.45
CA THR A 65 2.56 19.44 -13.30
C THR A 65 3.07 18.24 -12.49
N ASN A 66 2.19 17.48 -11.87
CA ASN A 66 2.54 16.31 -11.10
C ASN A 66 3.08 15.19 -12.03
N PRO A 67 4.20 14.52 -11.68
CA PRO A 67 4.76 13.44 -12.50
C PRO A 67 3.84 12.22 -12.66
N ILE A 68 2.79 12.12 -11.88
CA ILE A 68 1.75 11.08 -12.04
C ILE A 68 0.47 11.61 -12.70
N SER A 69 0.54 12.75 -13.37
CA SER A 69 -0.51 13.22 -14.27
C SER A 69 -0.37 12.55 -15.65
N SER A 70 -1.50 12.27 -16.30
CA SER A 70 -1.56 11.76 -17.69
C SER A 70 -0.88 12.65 -18.72
N ASN A 71 -0.55 13.91 -18.36
CA ASN A 71 0.29 14.79 -19.15
C ASN A 71 1.74 14.28 -19.28
N PHE A 72 2.18 13.38 -18.42
CA PHE A 72 3.52 12.79 -18.41
C PHE A 72 3.44 11.27 -18.62
N PRO A 73 3.19 10.79 -19.85
CA PRO A 73 2.95 9.37 -20.12
C PRO A 73 4.10 8.45 -19.71
N GLU A 74 5.33 8.97 -19.66
CA GLU A 74 6.49 8.17 -19.26
C GLU A 74 6.58 7.97 -17.74
N THR A 75 6.00 8.85 -16.95
CA THR A 75 6.11 8.79 -15.48
C THR A 75 4.80 8.36 -14.81
N VAL A 76 3.65 8.56 -15.46
CA VAL A 76 2.35 8.08 -14.97
C VAL A 76 2.17 6.57 -15.12
N LYS A 77 2.89 5.94 -16.05
CA LYS A 77 2.81 4.48 -16.27
C LYS A 77 3.28 3.68 -15.05
N PRO A 78 2.80 2.43 -14.87
CA PRO A 78 3.29 1.56 -13.81
C PRO A 78 4.80 1.36 -13.93
N HIS A 79 5.48 1.33 -12.79
CA HIS A 79 6.89 0.98 -12.73
C HIS A 79 7.08 -0.51 -13.08
N GLU A 80 8.22 -0.88 -13.66
CA GLU A 80 8.49 -2.25 -14.15
C GLU A 80 8.32 -3.31 -13.08
N ILE A 81 8.70 -2.99 -11.84
CA ILE A 81 8.57 -3.91 -10.70
C ILE A 81 7.12 -4.29 -10.41
N ALA A 82 6.18 -3.40 -10.73
CA ALA A 82 4.75 -3.54 -10.46
C ALA A 82 3.91 -3.53 -11.74
N ALA A 83 4.52 -3.82 -12.90
CA ALA A 83 3.78 -3.93 -14.15
C ALA A 83 2.76 -5.06 -14.05
N PRO A 84 1.46 -4.79 -14.33
CA PRO A 84 0.42 -5.81 -14.32
C PRO A 84 0.73 -6.95 -15.28
N GLN A 85 0.38 -8.19 -14.91
CA GLN A 85 0.59 -9.39 -15.71
C GLN A 85 -0.70 -10.20 -15.85
N GLY A 86 -0.86 -10.82 -17.00
CA GLY A 86 -2.00 -11.70 -17.26
C GLY A 86 -3.36 -11.01 -17.08
N ASP A 87 -4.17 -11.51 -16.15
CA ASP A 87 -5.50 -11.03 -15.81
C ASP A 87 -5.56 -10.15 -14.55
N GLU A 88 -4.40 -9.71 -14.04
CA GLU A 88 -4.30 -8.76 -12.91
C GLU A 88 -5.08 -7.48 -13.23
N LYS A 89 -5.99 -7.09 -12.34
CA LYS A 89 -6.88 -5.95 -12.60
C LYS A 89 -6.22 -4.63 -12.24
N VAL A 90 -6.46 -3.64 -13.10
CA VAL A 90 -5.95 -2.28 -12.93
C VAL A 90 -7.12 -1.32 -12.73
N PHE A 91 -6.99 -0.42 -11.77
CA PHE A 91 -7.94 0.65 -11.46
C PHE A 91 -7.20 1.99 -11.51
N VAL A 92 -7.91 3.04 -11.91
CA VAL A 92 -7.38 4.40 -11.88
C VAL A 92 -8.21 5.20 -10.88
N LYS A 93 -7.53 5.96 -10.04
CA LYS A 93 -8.12 6.91 -9.10
C LYS A 93 -7.60 8.31 -9.36
N HIS A 94 -8.38 9.31 -8.94
CA HIS A 94 -8.04 10.74 -9.00
C HIS A 94 -8.04 11.39 -7.61
N THR A 95 -8.20 10.59 -6.55
CA THR A 95 -8.25 11.03 -5.15
C THR A 95 -7.23 10.28 -4.31
N GLY A 96 -7.02 10.70 -3.05
CA GLY A 96 -6.09 10.06 -2.14
C GLY A 96 -6.42 8.60 -1.86
N SER A 97 -7.71 8.24 -1.71
CA SER A 97 -8.11 6.86 -1.43
C SER A 97 -8.58 6.12 -2.66
N ALA A 98 -8.12 4.87 -2.81
CA ALA A 98 -8.55 3.96 -3.88
C ALA A 98 -10.04 3.58 -3.80
N PHE A 99 -10.68 3.73 -2.65
CA PHE A 99 -12.07 3.37 -2.46
C PHE A 99 -13.07 4.44 -2.93
N MET A 100 -12.59 5.64 -3.30
CA MET A 100 -13.50 6.76 -3.61
C MET A 100 -14.08 6.72 -5.03
N GLU A 101 -13.27 6.52 -6.05
CA GLU A 101 -13.66 6.78 -7.44
C GLU A 101 -13.55 5.57 -8.35
N SER A 102 -12.92 4.50 -7.91
CA SER A 102 -12.69 3.31 -8.71
C SER A 102 -13.79 2.25 -8.52
N LYS A 103 -13.89 1.30 -9.44
CA LYS A 103 -14.70 0.09 -9.29
C LYS A 103 -14.06 -0.92 -8.32
N LEU A 104 -13.01 -0.53 -7.61
CA LEU A 104 -12.26 -1.38 -6.68
C LEU A 104 -13.15 -1.99 -5.58
N PRO A 105 -14.05 -1.22 -4.90
CA PRO A 105 -14.90 -1.77 -3.86
C PRO A 105 -15.78 -2.94 -4.35
N ASP A 106 -16.35 -2.85 -5.54
CA ASP A 106 -17.20 -3.90 -6.08
C ASP A 106 -16.38 -5.14 -6.47
N THR A 107 -15.17 -4.93 -6.97
CA THR A 107 -14.25 -6.03 -7.27
C THR A 107 -13.83 -6.75 -5.98
N ILE A 108 -13.45 -6.04 -4.93
CA ILE A 108 -13.09 -6.63 -3.64
C ILE A 108 -14.27 -7.42 -3.06
N LYS A 109 -15.48 -6.87 -3.12
CA LYS A 109 -16.70 -7.57 -2.67
C LYS A 109 -16.92 -8.89 -3.44
N SER A 110 -16.60 -8.94 -4.74
CA SER A 110 -16.73 -10.16 -5.54
C SER A 110 -15.79 -11.29 -5.11
N TYR A 111 -14.68 -10.96 -4.42
CA TYR A 111 -13.78 -11.95 -3.82
C TYR A 111 -14.22 -12.42 -2.43
N GLY A 112 -15.30 -11.85 -1.88
CA GLY A 112 -15.75 -12.09 -0.51
C GLY A 112 -14.95 -11.28 0.52
N HIS A 113 -15.25 -11.50 1.81
CA HIS A 113 -14.53 -10.85 2.91
C HIS A 113 -13.14 -11.46 3.07
N ARG A 114 -12.15 -10.88 2.41
CA ARG A 114 -10.76 -11.31 2.46
C ARG A 114 -9.91 -10.27 3.17
N LYS A 115 -8.76 -10.74 3.65
CA LYS A 115 -7.69 -9.87 4.09
C LYS A 115 -7.11 -9.13 2.89
N ILE A 116 -6.89 -7.82 3.04
CA ILE A 116 -6.29 -6.97 2.02
C ILE A 116 -4.90 -6.56 2.51
N VAL A 117 -3.89 -7.01 1.80
CA VAL A 117 -2.49 -6.66 2.04
C VAL A 117 -2.15 -5.48 1.13
N VAL A 118 -1.81 -4.34 1.72
CA VAL A 118 -1.56 -3.07 1.02
C VAL A 118 -0.07 -2.79 0.96
N ILE A 119 0.42 -2.48 -0.23
CA ILE A 119 1.79 -2.04 -0.51
C ILE A 119 1.77 -0.84 -1.44
N GLY A 120 2.83 -0.02 -1.46
CA GLY A 120 2.97 1.01 -2.48
C GLY A 120 3.36 2.40 -1.98
N MET A 121 2.94 3.43 -2.71
CA MET A 121 3.28 4.83 -2.51
C MET A 121 2.05 5.75 -2.56
N ASP A 122 2.04 6.95 -2.02
CA ASP A 122 2.89 7.41 -0.94
C ASP A 122 2.35 6.86 0.39
N GLY A 123 3.25 6.33 1.21
CA GLY A 123 2.90 5.72 2.50
C GLY A 123 2.14 6.65 3.43
N GLY A 124 2.50 7.93 3.44
CA GLY A 124 1.86 8.97 4.26
C GLY A 124 0.55 9.51 3.67
N GLN A 125 0.25 9.25 2.41
CA GLN A 125 -0.90 9.82 1.69
C GLN A 125 -1.84 8.73 1.14
N CYS A 126 -1.58 8.23 -0.07
CA CYS A 126 -2.50 7.33 -0.78
C CYS A 126 -2.64 5.97 -0.09
N VAL A 127 -1.53 5.38 0.39
CA VAL A 127 -1.55 4.13 1.17
C VAL A 127 -2.32 4.35 2.47
N ASN A 128 -2.02 5.43 3.20
CA ASN A 128 -2.70 5.79 4.45
C ASN A 128 -4.21 6.00 4.25
N SER A 129 -4.59 6.86 3.28
CA SER A 129 -5.99 7.18 3.00
C SER A 129 -6.78 5.93 2.59
N THR A 130 -6.20 5.09 1.72
CA THR A 130 -6.82 3.83 1.28
C THR A 130 -6.98 2.86 2.45
N THR A 131 -5.95 2.67 3.26
CA THR A 131 -5.99 1.72 4.38
C THR A 131 -7.02 2.14 5.42
N ARG A 132 -7.08 3.43 5.78
CA ARG A 132 -8.06 3.95 6.75
C ARG A 132 -9.48 3.77 6.25
N GLN A 133 -9.76 4.22 5.03
CA GLN A 133 -11.10 4.06 4.47
C GLN A 133 -11.49 2.59 4.30
N GLY A 134 -10.55 1.73 3.91
CA GLY A 134 -10.80 0.28 3.83
C GLY A 134 -11.18 -0.31 5.19
N ALA A 135 -10.48 0.08 6.26
CA ALA A 135 -10.81 -0.32 7.62
C ALA A 135 -12.19 0.21 8.06
N ASP A 136 -12.51 1.48 7.79
CA ASP A 136 -13.82 2.09 8.07
C ASP A 136 -14.96 1.38 7.32
N LEU A 137 -14.67 0.83 6.14
CA LEU A 137 -15.62 0.01 5.35
C LEU A 137 -15.72 -1.44 5.83
N GLY A 138 -14.95 -1.83 6.87
CA GLY A 138 -15.00 -3.16 7.49
C GLY A 138 -14.10 -4.22 6.86
N TYR A 139 -13.14 -3.85 6.02
CA TYR A 139 -12.14 -4.79 5.48
C TYR A 139 -11.01 -5.06 6.49
N ASP A 140 -10.47 -6.30 6.48
CA ASP A 140 -9.27 -6.66 7.25
C ASP A 140 -8.03 -6.15 6.51
N MET A 141 -7.60 -4.92 6.84
CA MET A 141 -6.51 -4.22 6.18
C MET A 141 -5.17 -4.52 6.85
N VAL A 142 -4.16 -4.86 6.06
CA VAL A 142 -2.78 -5.11 6.51
C VAL A 142 -1.83 -4.30 5.64
N VAL A 143 -0.97 -3.47 6.24
CA VAL A 143 0.06 -2.72 5.52
C VAL A 143 1.40 -3.39 5.69
N VAL A 144 2.13 -3.60 4.60
CA VAL A 144 3.52 -4.07 4.63
C VAL A 144 4.44 -2.85 4.62
N GLY A 145 4.93 -2.46 5.80
CA GLY A 145 5.61 -1.18 5.98
C GLY A 145 6.90 -1.03 5.17
N ASP A 146 7.66 -2.11 5.00
CA ASP A 146 8.90 -2.15 4.22
C ASP A 146 8.67 -2.32 2.70
N ALA A 147 7.44 -2.61 2.28
CA ALA A 147 6.98 -2.52 0.90
C ALA A 147 6.14 -1.25 0.62
N CYS A 148 6.19 -0.27 1.53
CA CYS A 148 5.64 1.06 1.36
C CYS A 148 6.75 2.10 1.52
N ALA A 149 6.68 3.20 0.77
CA ALA A 149 7.63 4.29 0.92
C ALA A 149 6.96 5.66 0.77
N SER A 150 7.64 6.68 1.31
CA SER A 150 7.32 8.08 1.09
C SER A 150 8.60 8.84 0.71
N MET A 151 8.45 9.96 0.01
CA MET A 151 9.55 10.81 -0.40
C MET A 151 10.06 11.73 0.72
N CYS A 152 9.39 11.77 1.88
CA CYS A 152 9.83 12.53 3.04
C CYS A 152 9.77 11.65 4.29
N SER A 153 10.92 11.37 4.89
CA SER A 153 11.06 10.50 6.06
C SER A 153 10.24 10.96 7.28
N LEU A 154 10.03 12.28 7.43
CA LEU A 154 9.26 12.86 8.54
C LEU A 154 7.75 12.56 8.45
N VAL A 155 7.19 12.47 7.24
CA VAL A 155 5.76 12.23 7.05
C VAL A 155 5.39 10.79 7.41
N VAL A 156 6.27 9.83 7.16
CA VAL A 156 6.03 8.40 7.43
C VAL A 156 5.90 8.14 8.93
N LEU A 157 6.80 8.68 9.75
CA LEU A 157 6.77 8.49 11.20
C LEU A 157 5.48 9.06 11.82
N PHE A 158 5.05 10.25 11.39
CA PHE A 158 3.83 10.87 11.92
C PHE A 158 2.54 10.16 11.49
N ASN A 159 2.49 9.62 10.27
CA ASN A 159 1.27 9.02 9.74
C ASN A 159 1.13 7.54 10.12
N LEU A 160 2.22 6.78 10.20
CA LEU A 160 2.20 5.43 10.76
C LEU A 160 1.85 5.45 12.26
N GLN A 161 2.33 6.46 13.02
CA GLN A 161 1.92 6.66 14.41
C GLN A 161 0.42 7.00 14.54
N ARG A 162 -0.16 7.78 13.60
CA ARG A 162 -1.61 8.07 13.59
C ARG A 162 -2.46 6.85 13.21
N LEU A 163 -1.98 5.95 12.37
CA LEU A 163 -2.67 4.69 12.07
C LEU A 163 -2.77 3.78 13.31
N SER A 164 -1.82 3.90 14.24
CA SER A 164 -1.78 3.11 15.48
C SER A 164 -2.65 3.66 16.61
N THR A 165 -3.21 4.87 16.50
CA THR A 165 -4.09 5.49 17.51
C THR A 165 -5.57 5.26 17.26
N LEU A 166 -5.95 4.54 16.21
CA LEU A 166 -7.32 4.14 15.95
C LEU A 166 -7.63 2.86 16.73
N ASP A 167 -8.80 2.86 17.37
CA ASP A 167 -9.40 1.80 18.16
C ASP A 167 -9.35 0.41 17.45
N PRO A 168 -9.32 -0.74 18.13
CA PRO A 168 -8.69 -1.99 17.75
C PRO A 168 -9.35 -2.81 16.65
N MET A 169 -9.83 -2.23 15.59
CA MET A 169 -9.87 -2.92 14.30
C MET A 169 -8.43 -2.88 13.76
N GLU A 170 -7.70 -3.93 14.08
CA GLU A 170 -6.26 -4.08 13.96
C GLU A 170 -5.75 -3.76 12.54
N ILE A 171 -5.19 -2.55 12.35
CA ILE A 171 -4.26 -2.33 11.23
C ILE A 171 -2.97 -3.05 11.61
N ARG A 172 -2.70 -4.16 10.95
CA ARG A 172 -1.48 -4.94 11.17
C ARG A 172 -0.41 -4.45 10.21
N ILE A 173 0.72 -4.00 10.75
CA ILE A 173 1.90 -3.67 9.96
C ILE A 173 2.80 -4.90 9.94
N LEU A 174 3.05 -5.42 8.74
CA LEU A 174 3.99 -6.53 8.52
C LEU A 174 5.35 -5.94 8.15
N PHE A 175 6.40 -6.47 8.77
CA PHE A 175 7.77 -6.23 8.36
C PHE A 175 8.36 -7.56 7.87
N ASP A 176 9.02 -7.54 6.73
CA ASP A 176 9.81 -8.69 6.27
C ASP A 176 11.17 -8.67 7.00
N VAL A 177 11.41 -9.67 7.84
CA VAL A 177 12.70 -9.85 8.50
C VAL A 177 13.28 -11.16 7.97
N GLY A 178 14.02 -11.06 6.86
CA GLY A 178 14.81 -12.16 6.33
C GLY A 178 14.00 -13.40 5.96
N HIS A 179 13.20 -13.35 4.89
CA HIS A 179 12.41 -14.43 4.31
C HIS A 179 11.24 -14.99 5.15
N THR A 180 10.92 -14.37 6.27
CA THR A 180 9.76 -14.76 7.07
C THR A 180 8.91 -13.53 7.36
N LEU A 181 7.67 -13.49 6.84
CA LEU A 181 6.70 -12.45 7.17
C LEU A 181 6.37 -12.52 8.66
N THR A 182 6.91 -11.60 9.43
CA THR A 182 6.66 -11.51 10.88
C THR A 182 5.66 -10.40 11.15
N LEU A 183 4.49 -10.79 11.70
CA LEU A 183 3.51 -9.86 12.25
C LEU A 183 4.09 -9.19 13.51
N ARG A 184 4.46 -7.93 13.42
CA ARG A 184 4.64 -7.11 14.60
C ARG A 184 3.38 -6.27 14.79
N THR A 185 2.60 -6.58 15.81
CA THR A 185 1.58 -5.66 16.32
C THR A 185 2.34 -4.45 16.82
N CYS A 186 2.20 -3.30 16.16
CA CYS A 186 2.74 -2.06 16.69
C CYS A 186 1.88 -1.68 17.91
N ARG A 187 2.19 -2.23 19.08
CA ARG A 187 1.79 -1.61 20.34
C ARG A 187 2.63 -0.36 20.43
N LEU A 188 1.99 0.79 20.37
CA LEU A 188 2.62 2.03 20.76
C LEU A 188 3.14 1.85 22.17
N TRP A 189 4.45 1.83 22.28
CA TRP A 189 5.10 1.98 23.55
C TRP A 189 4.85 3.43 24.00
N SER A 190 4.01 3.59 25.01
CA SER A 190 4.00 4.79 25.81
C SER A 190 5.35 4.85 26.49
N ALA A 191 6.30 5.54 25.85
CA ALA A 191 7.48 6.00 26.56
C ALA A 191 6.97 6.96 27.63
N GLU A 192 6.99 6.53 28.88
CA GLU A 192 6.97 7.42 30.02
C GLU A 192 8.13 8.37 29.80
N LEU A 193 7.83 9.62 29.50
CA LEU A 193 8.76 10.72 29.61
C LEU A 193 9.01 10.89 31.11
N GLU A 194 10.04 10.25 31.62
CA GLU A 194 10.67 10.71 32.86
C GLU A 194 11.30 12.05 32.54
N GLU A 195 10.67 13.11 32.99
CA GLU A 195 11.31 14.43 33.07
C GLU A 195 12.42 14.40 34.14
N PRO A 196 13.54 15.11 33.88
CA PRO A 196 14.68 15.21 34.83
C PRO A 196 14.35 16.05 36.05
#